data_f4b9238b79677750de841a8437a87e69
#
_entry.id   f4b9238b79677750de841a8437a87e69
#
_cell.length_a   1.000
_cell.length_b   1.000
_cell.length_c   1.000
_cell.angle_alpha   90.00
_cell.angle_beta   90.00
_cell.angle_gamma   90.00
#
_symmetry.space_group_name_H-M   'P 1'
#
loop_
_entity.id
_entity.type
_entity.pdbx_description
1 polymer ?
#
loop_
_entity_poly.entity_id
_entity_poly.type
_entity_poly.pdbx_seq_one_letter_code
_entity_poly.pdbx_strand_id
1 'polypeptide(L)'
;MIQRIFNIEQHQQETDEKIDVIIEKIENFSPKLLPEQIFQTGCVWDAWSYISDLVRTAQQRIVLIDNFVDDRVLSLLTKRADGVIAIIHTRYSEQFLTDLKKHNEQYPEITFVQLPHRNHDRFLIIDNKVYLLGASLKDIGTGLCAVTELTASPETILEMLK
;
A
#
# COMPACT_ATOMS: atom_id res chain seq x y z
N MET A 1 54.63 -22.24 -5.22
CA MET A 1 53.51 -22.09 -6.21
C MET A 1 52.17 -22.58 -5.65
N ILE A 2 52.08 -23.79 -5.10
CA ILE A 2 50.86 -24.37 -4.50
C ILE A 2 50.35 -23.56 -3.31
N GLN A 3 51.23 -23.08 -2.43
CA GLN A 3 50.86 -22.24 -1.26
C GLN A 3 50.24 -20.93 -1.71
N ARG A 4 50.72 -20.35 -2.81
CA ARG A 4 50.22 -19.07 -3.34
C ARG A 4 48.84 -19.21 -3.95
N ILE A 5 48.56 -20.33 -4.65
CA ILE A 5 47.24 -20.64 -5.20
C ILE A 5 46.25 -20.88 -4.06
N PHE A 6 46.63 -21.67 -3.05
CA PHE A 6 45.79 -21.91 -1.86
C PHE A 6 45.41 -20.62 -1.13
N ASN A 7 46.33 -19.68 -0.96
CA ASN A 7 46.09 -18.41 -0.33
C ASN A 7 45.12 -17.53 -1.17
N ILE A 8 45.19 -17.57 -2.50
CA ILE A 8 44.29 -16.87 -3.40
C ILE A 8 42.87 -17.43 -3.30
N GLU A 9 42.73 -18.75 -3.32
CA GLU A 9 41.41 -19.42 -3.21
C GLU A 9 40.75 -19.11 -1.83
N GLN A 10 41.52 -19.12 -0.74
CA GLN A 10 41.03 -18.78 0.59
C GLN A 10 40.58 -17.35 0.67
N HIS A 11 41.34 -16.42 0.10
CA HIS A 11 40.96 -14.99 0.07
C HIS A 11 39.73 -14.73 -0.78
N GLN A 12 39.54 -15.45 -1.88
CA GLN A 12 38.37 -15.36 -2.73
C GLN A 12 37.13 -15.88 -2.00
N GLN A 13 37.23 -16.99 -1.26
CA GLN A 13 36.13 -17.52 -0.48
C GLN A 13 35.69 -16.54 0.62
N GLU A 14 36.64 -15.93 1.36
CA GLU A 14 36.33 -14.91 2.36
C GLU A 14 35.67 -13.68 1.77
N THR A 15 36.03 -13.29 0.55
CA THR A 15 35.43 -12.16 -0.18
C THR A 15 34.02 -12.49 -0.63
N ASP A 16 33.76 -13.69 -1.14
CA ASP A 16 32.44 -14.15 -1.57
C ASP A 16 31.47 -14.21 -0.38
N GLU A 17 31.91 -14.74 0.77
CA GLU A 17 31.13 -14.74 2.01
C GLU A 17 30.76 -13.32 2.49
N LYS A 18 31.67 -12.35 2.37
CA LYS A 18 31.42 -10.95 2.70
C LYS A 18 30.40 -10.31 1.72
N ILE A 19 30.49 -10.63 0.44
CA ILE A 19 29.55 -10.16 -0.58
C ILE A 19 28.17 -10.72 -0.30
N ASP A 20 28.00 -11.98 0.02
CA ASP A 20 26.73 -12.61 0.36
C ASP A 20 26.08 -11.95 1.58
N VAL A 21 26.85 -11.65 2.63
CA VAL A 21 26.38 -10.93 3.81
C VAL A 21 25.92 -9.49 3.46
N ILE A 22 26.61 -8.81 2.55
CA ILE A 22 26.24 -7.46 2.10
C ILE A 22 24.94 -7.52 1.27
N ILE A 23 24.80 -8.50 0.38
CA ILE A 23 23.60 -8.71 -0.42
C ILE A 23 22.41 -8.99 0.48
N GLU A 24 22.55 -9.89 1.46
CA GLU A 24 21.50 -10.16 2.45
C GLU A 24 21.09 -8.91 3.25
N LYS A 25 22.07 -8.10 3.65
CA LYS A 25 21.78 -6.82 4.33
C LYS A 25 21.07 -5.82 3.42
N ILE A 26 21.42 -5.75 2.14
CA ILE A 26 20.77 -4.88 1.15
C ILE A 26 19.34 -5.36 0.87
N GLU A 27 19.13 -6.66 0.70
CA GLU A 27 17.80 -7.26 0.49
C GLU A 27 16.89 -7.05 1.71
N ASN A 28 17.45 -7.11 2.93
CA ASN A 28 16.76 -6.82 4.17
C ASN A 28 16.61 -5.32 4.46
N PHE A 29 17.33 -4.46 3.72
CA PHE A 29 17.28 -2.99 3.84
C PHE A 29 16.24 -2.37 2.87
N SER A 30 15.23 -3.10 2.43
CA SER A 30 14.04 -2.46 1.89
C SER A 30 13.53 -1.50 2.96
N PRO A 31 13.35 -0.20 2.67
CA PRO A 31 12.81 0.72 3.66
C PRO A 31 11.45 0.15 4.08
N LYS A 32 11.40 -0.41 5.30
CA LYS A 32 10.14 -0.86 5.87
C LYS A 32 9.27 0.36 5.96
N LEU A 33 8.15 0.34 5.25
CA LEU A 33 7.11 1.34 5.46
C LEU A 33 6.78 1.36 6.95
N LEU A 34 6.86 2.54 7.55
CA LEU A 34 6.57 2.69 8.97
C LEU A 34 5.11 2.28 9.21
N PRO A 35 4.81 1.57 10.30
CA PRO A 35 3.44 1.18 10.63
C PRO A 35 2.57 2.37 11.03
N GLU A 36 3.18 3.51 11.30
CA GLU A 36 2.53 4.76 11.68
C GLU A 36 3.23 5.93 11.01
N GLN A 37 2.45 6.84 10.44
CA GLN A 37 2.96 8.06 9.82
C GLN A 37 2.02 9.22 10.12
N ILE A 38 2.59 10.37 10.49
CA ILE A 38 1.86 11.60 10.72
C ILE A 38 2.28 12.62 9.66
N PHE A 39 1.30 13.23 9.00
CA PHE A 39 1.49 14.24 7.97
C PHE A 39 0.99 15.58 8.45
N GLN A 40 1.84 16.59 8.42
CA GLN A 40 1.48 17.97 8.71
C GLN A 40 0.54 18.52 7.62
N THR A 41 -0.19 19.57 7.94
CA THR A 41 -0.99 20.31 6.97
C THR A 41 -0.14 20.73 5.77
N GLY A 42 -0.61 20.44 4.58
CA GLY A 42 0.06 20.77 3.33
C GLY A 42 1.10 19.75 2.84
N CYS A 43 1.31 18.63 3.56
CA CYS A 43 2.19 17.54 3.13
C CYS A 43 1.49 16.56 2.16
N VAL A 44 0.83 17.08 1.14
CA VAL A 44 0.03 16.28 0.20
C VAL A 44 0.89 15.29 -0.57
N TRP A 45 2.05 15.72 -1.08
CA TRP A 45 2.94 14.85 -1.84
C TRP A 45 3.51 13.71 -0.99
N ASP A 46 3.96 14.00 0.22
CA ASP A 46 4.52 12.99 1.10
C ASP A 46 3.48 11.94 1.51
N ALA A 47 2.27 12.39 1.83
CA ALA A 47 1.15 11.51 2.14
C ALA A 47 0.74 10.64 0.94
N TRP A 48 0.64 11.24 -0.23
CA TRP A 48 0.34 10.53 -1.47
C TRP A 48 1.42 9.50 -1.83
N SER A 49 2.69 9.88 -1.69
CA SER A 49 3.84 8.99 -1.93
C SER A 49 3.82 7.80 -0.98
N TYR A 50 3.59 8.03 0.31
CA TYR A 50 3.47 6.99 1.32
C TYR A 50 2.36 5.98 1.00
N ILE A 51 1.16 6.46 0.69
CA ILE A 51 0.04 5.59 0.31
C ILE A 51 0.34 4.85 -1.01
N SER A 52 0.97 5.52 -1.97
CA SER A 52 1.39 4.89 -3.23
C SER A 52 2.33 3.71 -2.99
N ASP A 53 3.26 3.86 -2.05
CA ASP A 53 4.18 2.80 -1.67
C ASP A 53 3.46 1.65 -0.95
N LEU A 54 2.51 1.95 -0.06
CA LEU A 54 1.64 0.93 0.52
C LEU A 54 0.88 0.14 -0.55
N VAL A 55 0.28 0.81 -1.52
CA VAL A 55 -0.43 0.17 -2.64
C VAL A 55 0.49 -0.76 -3.43
N ARG A 56 1.73 -0.36 -3.68
CA ARG A 56 2.72 -1.19 -4.38
C ARG A 56 3.17 -2.43 -3.60
N THR A 57 3.04 -2.44 -2.28
CA THR A 57 3.40 -3.61 -1.46
C THR A 57 2.36 -4.74 -1.55
N ALA A 58 1.15 -4.47 -2.01
CA ALA A 58 0.09 -5.45 -2.10
C ALA A 58 0.47 -6.63 -2.99
N GLN A 59 0.23 -7.85 -2.50
CA GLN A 59 0.49 -9.11 -3.21
C GLN A 59 -0.81 -9.83 -3.62
N GLN A 60 -1.89 -9.62 -2.89
CA GLN A 60 -3.14 -10.32 -3.08
C GLN A 60 -4.32 -9.38 -3.28
N ARG A 61 -4.53 -8.43 -2.37
CA ARG A 61 -5.70 -7.55 -2.38
C ARG A 61 -5.46 -6.19 -1.76
N ILE A 62 -6.24 -5.23 -2.25
CA ILE A 62 -6.42 -3.91 -1.63
C ILE A 62 -7.91 -3.69 -1.43
N VAL A 63 -8.32 -3.31 -0.22
CA VAL A 63 -9.69 -2.91 0.07
C VAL A 63 -9.68 -1.52 0.70
N LEU A 64 -10.32 -0.58 0.06
CA LEU A 64 -10.54 0.76 0.61
C LEU A 64 -11.96 0.87 1.15
N ILE A 65 -12.09 1.39 2.36
CA ILE A 65 -13.36 1.70 3.01
C ILE A 65 -13.34 3.20 3.30
N ASP A 66 -14.01 3.99 2.47
CA ASP A 66 -14.03 5.44 2.57
C ASP A 66 -15.38 5.96 2.06
N ASN A 67 -16.06 6.80 2.83
CA ASN A 67 -17.37 7.33 2.44
C ASN A 67 -17.33 8.16 1.15
N PHE A 68 -16.19 8.78 0.85
CA PHE A 68 -16.03 9.73 -0.26
C PHE A 68 -14.76 9.42 -1.06
N VAL A 69 -14.93 9.03 -2.30
CA VAL A 69 -13.85 8.77 -3.24
C VAL A 69 -14.09 9.51 -4.56
N ASP A 70 -13.01 9.74 -5.30
CA ASP A 70 -13.04 10.29 -6.63
C ASP A 70 -12.00 9.62 -7.55
N ASP A 71 -11.80 10.16 -8.74
CA ASP A 71 -10.87 9.65 -9.75
C ASP A 71 -9.40 9.60 -9.27
N ARG A 72 -9.01 10.44 -8.31
CA ARG A 72 -7.67 10.41 -7.71
C ARG A 72 -7.40 9.07 -7.02
N VAL A 73 -8.41 8.51 -6.38
CA VAL A 73 -8.31 7.18 -5.74
C VAL A 73 -8.13 6.08 -6.78
N LEU A 74 -8.81 6.16 -7.92
CA LEU A 74 -8.62 5.21 -9.03
C LEU A 74 -7.19 5.25 -9.55
N SER A 75 -6.64 6.46 -9.76
CA SER A 75 -5.25 6.65 -10.18
C SER A 75 -4.25 6.06 -9.20
N LEU A 76 -4.52 6.18 -7.90
CA LEU A 76 -3.69 5.63 -6.84
C LEU A 76 -3.71 4.10 -6.86
N LEU A 77 -4.88 3.48 -6.92
CA LEU A 77 -5.02 2.02 -6.93
C LEU A 77 -4.53 1.37 -8.22
N THR A 78 -4.41 2.12 -9.30
CA THR A 78 -3.79 1.65 -10.57
C THR A 78 -2.30 1.32 -10.41
N LYS A 79 -1.65 1.82 -9.36
CA LYS A 79 -0.24 1.54 -9.06
C LYS A 79 0.02 0.15 -8.45
N ARG A 80 -1.05 -0.61 -8.17
CA ARG A 80 -0.91 -1.98 -7.66
C ARG A 80 -0.26 -2.90 -8.69
N ALA A 81 0.37 -3.96 -8.21
CA ALA A 81 0.93 -5.00 -9.08
C ALA A 81 -0.17 -5.76 -9.84
N ASP A 82 0.18 -6.32 -10.98
CA ASP A 82 -0.72 -7.16 -11.77
C ASP A 82 -1.24 -8.34 -10.93
N GLY A 83 -2.52 -8.66 -11.10
CA GLY A 83 -3.19 -9.75 -10.37
C GLY A 83 -3.66 -9.41 -8.97
N VAL A 84 -3.30 -8.24 -8.44
CA VAL A 84 -3.81 -7.77 -7.14
C VAL A 84 -5.24 -7.28 -7.29
N ILE A 85 -6.15 -7.85 -6.49
CA ILE A 85 -7.56 -7.47 -6.45
C ILE A 85 -7.72 -6.10 -5.77
N ALA A 86 -8.54 -5.22 -6.32
CA ALA A 86 -8.88 -3.94 -5.70
C ALA A 86 -10.40 -3.78 -5.54
N ILE A 87 -10.83 -3.45 -4.33
CA ILE A 87 -12.23 -3.25 -3.96
C ILE A 87 -12.37 -1.91 -3.23
N ILE A 88 -13.35 -1.12 -3.61
CA ILE A 88 -13.70 0.14 -2.95
C ILE A 88 -15.10 0.03 -2.36
N HIS A 89 -15.18 0.11 -1.03
CA HIS A 89 -16.43 0.30 -0.31
C HIS A 89 -16.63 1.80 -0.09
N THR A 90 -17.61 2.38 -0.77
CA THR A 90 -17.89 3.83 -0.68
C THR A 90 -19.38 4.11 -0.82
N ARG A 91 -19.78 5.34 -0.59
CA ARG A 91 -21.14 5.79 -0.84
C ARG A 91 -21.38 5.92 -2.34
N TYR A 92 -22.65 5.81 -2.74
CA TYR A 92 -23.02 6.03 -4.12
C TYR A 92 -22.66 7.45 -4.58
N SER A 93 -22.05 7.52 -5.76
CA SER A 93 -21.78 8.75 -6.50
C SER A 93 -21.83 8.45 -7.99
N GLU A 94 -22.71 9.12 -8.71
CA GLU A 94 -22.85 8.95 -10.16
C GLU A 94 -21.56 9.32 -10.90
N GLN A 95 -20.91 10.41 -10.48
CA GLN A 95 -19.65 10.84 -11.07
C GLN A 95 -18.55 9.79 -10.88
N PHE A 96 -18.43 9.27 -9.65
CA PHE A 96 -17.43 8.24 -9.36
C PHE A 96 -17.66 6.97 -10.19
N LEU A 97 -18.92 6.50 -10.31
CA LEU A 97 -19.23 5.31 -11.10
C LEU A 97 -18.96 5.52 -12.59
N THR A 98 -19.17 6.74 -13.10
CA THR A 98 -18.82 7.10 -14.48
C THR A 98 -17.31 7.03 -14.70
N ASP A 99 -16.52 7.56 -13.78
CA ASP A 99 -15.06 7.53 -13.84
C ASP A 99 -14.52 6.10 -13.66
N LEU A 100 -15.11 5.33 -12.75
CA LEU A 100 -14.78 3.92 -12.53
C LEU A 100 -15.00 3.08 -13.79
N LYS A 101 -16.10 3.30 -14.50
CA LYS A 101 -16.36 2.60 -15.77
C LYS A 101 -15.27 2.90 -16.78
N LYS A 102 -14.91 4.16 -16.98
CA LYS A 102 -13.83 4.56 -17.89
C LYS A 102 -12.49 3.95 -17.49
N HIS A 103 -12.19 3.93 -16.18
CA HIS A 103 -10.98 3.29 -15.66
C HIS A 103 -10.94 1.80 -16.02
N ASN A 104 -12.03 1.08 -15.75
CA ASN A 104 -12.11 -0.37 -15.94
C ASN A 104 -12.15 -0.81 -17.42
N GLU A 105 -12.42 0.12 -18.35
CA GLU A 105 -12.27 -0.14 -19.80
C GLU A 105 -10.78 -0.21 -20.22
N GLN A 106 -9.87 0.39 -19.47
CA GLN A 106 -8.46 0.51 -19.84
C GLN A 106 -7.52 -0.27 -18.91
N TYR A 107 -7.85 -0.37 -17.63
CA TYR A 107 -6.99 -0.94 -16.56
C TYR A 107 -7.66 -2.14 -15.89
N PRO A 108 -6.88 -2.96 -15.15
CA PRO A 108 -7.46 -4.05 -14.36
C PRO A 108 -8.58 -3.56 -13.45
N GLU A 109 -9.65 -4.32 -13.40
CA GLU A 109 -10.89 -3.95 -12.72
C GLU A 109 -10.69 -3.55 -11.26
N ILE A 110 -11.34 -2.47 -10.87
CA ILE A 110 -11.60 -2.09 -9.48
C ILE A 110 -13.08 -2.33 -9.23
N THR A 111 -13.40 -3.09 -8.19
CA THR A 111 -14.77 -3.43 -7.82
C THR A 111 -15.35 -2.37 -6.88
N PHE A 112 -16.55 -1.89 -7.18
CA PHE A 112 -17.32 -1.01 -6.31
C PHE A 112 -18.28 -1.81 -5.44
N VAL A 113 -18.34 -1.48 -4.15
CA VAL A 113 -19.34 -1.96 -3.20
C VAL A 113 -19.94 -0.77 -2.48
N GLN A 114 -21.26 -0.62 -2.56
CA GLN A 114 -21.94 0.47 -1.89
C GLN A 114 -21.95 0.25 -0.37
N LEU A 115 -21.51 1.25 0.39
CA LEU A 115 -21.67 1.25 1.85
C LEU A 115 -23.15 1.43 2.23
N PRO A 116 -23.70 0.55 3.10
CA PRO A 116 -25.08 0.67 3.54
C PRO A 116 -25.29 1.90 4.45
N HIS A 117 -24.25 2.27 5.19
CA HIS A 117 -24.27 3.39 6.14
C HIS A 117 -23.00 4.22 6.00
N ARG A 118 -23.05 5.45 6.51
CA ARG A 118 -21.86 6.28 6.64
C ARG A 118 -20.99 5.76 7.77
N ASN A 119 -19.75 5.42 7.45
CA ASN A 119 -18.74 5.07 8.45
C ASN A 119 -18.14 6.33 9.06
N HIS A 120 -17.76 6.26 10.33
CA HIS A 120 -17.02 7.33 10.98
C HIS A 120 -15.57 7.35 10.52
N ASP A 121 -14.90 6.21 10.59
CA ASP A 121 -13.50 6.04 10.22
C ASP A 121 -13.34 5.47 8.80
N ARG A 122 -12.14 5.62 8.27
CA ARG A 122 -11.73 5.13 6.97
C ARG A 122 -10.62 4.11 7.13
N PHE A 123 -10.64 3.06 6.31
CA PHE A 123 -9.68 1.98 6.40
C PHE A 123 -9.10 1.65 5.03
N LEU A 124 -7.81 1.37 5.00
CA LEU A 124 -7.13 0.78 3.85
C LEU A 124 -6.60 -0.59 4.27
N ILE A 125 -7.05 -1.63 3.59
CA ILE A 125 -6.58 -2.99 3.80
C ILE A 125 -5.60 -3.34 2.68
N ILE A 126 -4.40 -3.74 3.06
CA ILE A 126 -3.38 -4.25 2.15
C ILE A 126 -3.07 -5.68 2.58
N ASP A 127 -3.48 -6.67 1.80
CA ASP A 127 -3.37 -8.10 2.11
C ASP A 127 -3.98 -8.43 3.49
N ASN A 128 -3.17 -8.68 4.49
CA ASN A 128 -3.58 -8.98 5.87
C ASN A 128 -3.41 -7.81 6.85
N LYS A 129 -3.00 -6.65 6.36
CA LYS A 129 -2.79 -5.46 7.17
C LYS A 129 -3.94 -4.47 7.04
N VAL A 130 -4.33 -3.88 8.14
CA VAL A 130 -5.39 -2.87 8.22
C VAL A 130 -4.76 -1.53 8.64
N TYR A 131 -4.96 -0.50 7.84
CA TYR A 131 -4.54 0.86 8.14
C TYR A 131 -5.74 1.74 8.41
N LEU A 132 -5.73 2.44 9.55
CA LEU A 132 -6.66 3.51 9.86
C LEU A 132 -6.19 4.78 9.15
N LEU A 133 -7.06 5.43 8.39
CA LEU A 133 -6.79 6.67 7.69
C LEU A 133 -7.43 7.84 8.44
N GLY A 134 -6.64 8.79 8.88
CA GLY A 134 -7.11 10.00 9.58
C GLY A 134 -7.83 11.00 8.67
N ALA A 135 -7.72 10.84 7.35
CA ALA A 135 -8.41 11.66 6.36
C ALA A 135 -8.92 10.78 5.21
N SER A 136 -9.88 11.30 4.43
CA SER A 136 -10.29 10.66 3.18
C SER A 136 -9.07 10.52 2.26
N LEU A 137 -8.96 9.37 1.59
CA LEU A 137 -7.78 9.09 0.75
C LEU A 137 -7.59 10.15 -0.35
N LYS A 138 -8.68 10.65 -0.91
CA LYS A 138 -8.64 11.73 -1.91
C LYS A 138 -8.04 13.04 -1.40
N ASP A 139 -8.11 13.30 -0.09
CA ASP A 139 -7.68 14.55 0.56
C ASP A 139 -6.48 14.36 1.50
N ILE A 140 -5.85 13.21 1.45
CA ILE A 140 -4.77 12.86 2.40
C ILE A 140 -3.61 13.85 2.31
N GLY A 141 -3.14 14.33 3.48
CA GLY A 141 -2.07 15.31 3.57
C GLY A 141 -2.50 16.77 3.38
N THR A 142 -3.75 17.06 3.03
CA THR A 142 -4.28 18.43 2.95
C THR A 142 -4.30 19.09 4.33
N GLY A 143 -4.82 18.39 5.33
CA GLY A 143 -4.77 18.75 6.75
C GLY A 143 -3.88 17.80 7.55
N LEU A 144 -3.62 18.16 8.80
CA LEU A 144 -2.94 17.27 9.75
C LEU A 144 -3.69 15.94 9.83
N CYS A 145 -3.03 14.85 9.52
CA CYS A 145 -3.63 13.52 9.57
C CYS A 145 -2.59 12.44 9.88
N ALA A 146 -3.06 11.31 10.36
CA ALA A 146 -2.24 10.14 10.61
C ALA A 146 -2.73 8.94 9.79
N VAL A 147 -1.81 8.05 9.48
CA VAL A 147 -2.08 6.71 8.96
C VAL A 147 -1.44 5.72 9.92
N THR A 148 -2.22 4.81 10.46
CA THR A 148 -1.76 3.89 11.51
C THR A 148 -2.15 2.46 11.17
N GLU A 149 -1.20 1.53 11.22
CA GLU A 149 -1.49 0.09 11.12
C GLU A 149 -2.16 -0.39 12.40
N LEU A 150 -3.34 -1.00 12.26
CA LEU A 150 -4.08 -1.62 13.37
C LEU A 150 -3.69 -3.08 13.51
N THR A 151 -3.84 -3.61 14.73
CA THR A 151 -3.66 -5.04 15.02
C THR A 151 -4.89 -5.89 14.65
N ALA A 152 -6.02 -5.25 14.34
CA ALA A 152 -7.24 -5.95 13.91
C ALA A 152 -7.02 -6.69 12.59
N SER A 153 -7.68 -7.85 12.44
CA SER A 153 -7.69 -8.57 11.16
C SER A 153 -8.60 -7.89 10.14
N PRO A 154 -8.31 -8.00 8.83
CA PRO A 154 -9.21 -7.51 7.79
C PRO A 154 -10.63 -8.04 7.90
N GLU A 155 -10.78 -9.31 8.23
CA GLU A 155 -12.07 -9.99 8.35
C GLU A 155 -12.93 -9.35 9.45
N THR A 156 -12.34 -8.93 10.57
CA THR A 156 -13.02 -8.21 11.64
C THR A 156 -13.69 -6.94 11.13
N ILE A 157 -12.98 -6.16 10.31
CA ILE A 157 -13.52 -4.92 9.74
C ILE A 157 -14.58 -5.24 8.68
N LEU A 158 -14.30 -6.17 7.77
CA LEU A 158 -15.19 -6.49 6.65
C LEU A 158 -16.52 -7.11 7.11
N GLU A 159 -16.52 -7.89 8.18
CA GLU A 159 -17.74 -8.44 8.77
C GLU A 159 -18.64 -7.36 9.37
N MET A 160 -18.07 -6.27 9.88
CA MET A 160 -18.81 -5.14 10.45
C MET A 160 -19.48 -4.26 9.39
N LEU A 161 -19.14 -4.43 8.10
CA LEU A 161 -19.74 -3.68 6.99
C LEU A 161 -21.04 -4.31 6.45
N LYS A 162 -21.43 -5.48 6.94
CA LYS A 162 -22.62 -6.22 6.48
C LYS A 162 -23.92 -5.66 7.03
#